data_c14f7af3584532dc592f144ef4b73261
#
_entry.id   c14f7af3584532dc592f144ef4b73261
#
_cell.length_a   1.000
_cell.length_b   1.000
_cell.length_c   1.000
_cell.angle_alpha   90.00
_cell.angle_beta   90.00
_cell.angle_gamma   90.00
#
_symmetry.space_group_name_H-M   'P 1'
#
loop_
_entity.id
_entity.type
_entity.pdbx_description
1 polymer ?
#
loop_
_entity_poly.entity_id
_entity_poly.type
_entity_poly.pdbx_seq_one_letter_code
_entity_poly.pdbx_strand_id
1 'polypeptide(L)'
;MQITIGKPEELQRVSQVSSGISLGFCYLTLRKSPRLSLWQARKVISIIHQSGLLQTLEVGENLITASHALLPGWTIPHWQVPDEVKLPKTLTLVYHLPIELHTMAERLQATLAAEGCELTIIFHNAKNWDDTTLLVHADLMMGDRLIGEAPEYTLEQWLRCDPLWPHVFDAPAYAHLQSTLDAVQVMPDEENRFNALKAVFSQLMADATLTPLFNYHYRISAPPGVNGVRLTPRGWFEFTEAWLPAPSQ
;
A
#
# COMPACT_ATOMS: atom_id res chain seq x y z
N MET A 1 2.44 -10.92 27.79
CA MET A 1 2.53 -9.65 27.07
C MET A 1 1.55 -9.73 25.92
N GLN A 2 0.59 -8.83 25.85
CA GLN A 2 -0.40 -8.79 24.77
C GLN A 2 -0.01 -7.60 23.87
N ILE A 3 0.17 -7.86 22.60
CA ILE A 3 0.44 -6.84 21.61
C ILE A 3 -0.85 -6.67 20.83
N THR A 4 -1.41 -5.47 20.85
CA THR A 4 -2.64 -5.16 20.12
C THR A 4 -2.31 -4.16 19.02
N ILE A 5 -2.62 -4.53 17.79
CA ILE A 5 -2.52 -3.65 16.63
C ILE A 5 -3.93 -3.13 16.34
N GLY A 6 -4.13 -1.84 16.43
CA GLY A 6 -5.17 -1.21 15.66
C GLY A 6 -6.48 -0.77 16.28
N LYS A 7 -6.92 -1.07 17.50
CA LYS A 7 -8.20 -0.54 18.00
C LYS A 7 -8.07 0.33 19.27
N PRO A 8 -8.54 1.59 19.25
CA PRO A 8 -8.43 2.52 20.38
C PRO A 8 -9.09 2.04 21.65
N GLU A 9 -10.23 1.35 21.55
CA GLU A 9 -11.03 0.91 22.69
C GLU A 9 -10.29 -0.14 23.56
N GLU A 10 -9.45 -0.97 22.94
CA GLU A 10 -8.64 -1.95 23.65
C GLU A 10 -7.38 -1.34 24.26
N LEU A 11 -6.93 -0.18 23.74
CA LEU A 11 -5.73 0.53 24.19
C LEU A 11 -5.97 1.37 25.45
N GLN A 12 -7.20 1.69 25.81
CA GLN A 12 -7.54 2.50 27.00
C GLN A 12 -7.14 1.84 28.33
N ARG A 13 -6.84 0.53 28.32
CA ARG A 13 -6.48 -0.24 29.52
C ARG A 13 -4.97 -0.40 29.74
N VAL A 14 -4.14 0.25 28.95
CA VAL A 14 -2.68 0.09 28.98
C VAL A 14 -1.96 1.41 29.27
N SER A 15 -0.91 1.35 30.09
CA SER A 15 -0.24 2.53 30.61
C SER A 15 0.83 3.13 29.69
N GLN A 16 1.27 2.40 28.67
CA GLN A 16 2.27 2.89 27.72
C GLN A 16 1.83 2.61 26.28
N VAL A 17 1.72 3.68 25.50
CA VAL A 17 1.44 3.61 24.07
C VAL A 17 2.59 4.32 23.35
N SER A 18 3.31 3.58 22.53
CA SER A 18 4.24 4.19 21.57
C SER A 18 3.60 4.15 20.19
N SER A 19 3.62 5.27 19.49
CA SER A 19 3.08 5.38 18.13
C SER A 19 4.18 5.87 17.19
N GLY A 20 4.15 5.38 15.97
CA GLY A 20 5.07 5.80 14.92
C GLY A 20 4.47 5.58 13.54
N ILE A 21 4.97 6.33 12.56
CA ILE A 21 4.65 6.09 11.15
C ILE A 21 5.47 4.89 10.71
N SER A 22 4.78 3.86 10.20
CA SER A 22 5.47 2.76 9.55
C SER A 22 6.12 3.22 8.25
N LEU A 23 7.31 2.74 7.97
CA LEU A 23 7.89 2.80 6.64
C LEU A 23 7.20 1.77 5.72
N GLY A 24 5.90 1.97 5.52
CA GLY A 24 5.06 1.14 4.67
C GLY A 24 3.87 1.93 4.15
N PHE A 25 3.26 1.41 3.11
CA PHE A 25 2.13 2.05 2.44
C PHE A 25 1.12 1.02 1.96
N CYS A 26 -0.12 1.43 1.88
CA CYS A 26 -1.13 0.77 1.09
C CYS A 26 -1.15 1.34 -0.32
N TYR A 27 -1.37 0.48 -1.27
CA TYR A 27 -1.29 0.83 -2.68
C TYR A 27 -2.47 0.24 -3.47
N LEU A 28 -2.69 0.84 -4.64
CA LEU A 28 -3.52 0.30 -5.70
C LEU A 28 -2.67 0.16 -6.96
N THR A 29 -2.72 -1.03 -7.58
CA THR A 29 -2.21 -1.22 -8.93
C THR A 29 -3.35 -1.32 -9.92
N LEU A 30 -3.15 -0.83 -11.13
CA LEU A 30 -4.12 -0.80 -12.20
C LEU A 30 -3.54 -1.53 -13.42
N ARG A 31 -4.25 -2.57 -13.87
CA ARG A 31 -3.89 -3.33 -15.05
C ARG A 31 -4.40 -2.61 -16.30
N LYS A 32 -3.50 -2.04 -17.06
CA LYS A 32 -3.88 -1.50 -18.37
C LYS A 32 -4.22 -2.64 -19.33
N SER A 33 -5.38 -2.53 -19.96
CA SER A 33 -5.91 -3.54 -20.84
C SER A 33 -6.85 -2.86 -21.85
N PRO A 34 -7.41 -3.56 -22.83
CA PRO A 34 -8.47 -3.02 -23.67
C PRO A 34 -9.70 -2.55 -22.85
N ARG A 35 -9.87 -3.05 -21.61
CA ARG A 35 -10.97 -2.65 -20.70
C ARG A 35 -10.64 -1.41 -19.88
N LEU A 36 -9.35 -1.11 -19.62
CA LEU A 36 -8.90 0.02 -18.82
C LEU A 36 -7.72 0.71 -19.49
N SER A 37 -8.02 1.75 -20.28
CA SER A 37 -7.02 2.56 -20.94
C SER A 37 -6.23 3.44 -19.96
N LEU A 38 -5.10 3.99 -20.40
CA LEU A 38 -4.27 4.89 -19.59
C LEU A 38 -5.09 6.09 -19.04
N TRP A 39 -5.92 6.73 -19.84
CA TRP A 39 -6.71 7.86 -19.40
C TRP A 39 -7.80 7.47 -18.39
N GLN A 40 -8.39 6.30 -18.57
CA GLN A 40 -9.35 5.76 -17.61
C GLN A 40 -8.66 5.40 -16.28
N ALA A 41 -7.46 4.81 -16.31
CA ALA A 41 -6.68 4.54 -15.13
C ALA A 41 -6.32 5.83 -14.38
N ARG A 42 -5.87 6.87 -15.09
CA ARG A 42 -5.63 8.21 -14.53
C ARG A 42 -6.90 8.81 -13.92
N LYS A 43 -8.05 8.62 -14.54
CA LYS A 43 -9.35 9.08 -14.02
C LYS A 43 -9.69 8.37 -12.70
N VAL A 44 -9.52 7.05 -12.62
CA VAL A 44 -9.74 6.29 -11.37
C VAL A 44 -8.86 6.83 -10.26
N ILE A 45 -7.55 7.02 -10.50
CA ILE A 45 -6.64 7.56 -9.49
C ILE A 45 -7.03 8.99 -9.08
N SER A 46 -7.38 9.84 -10.04
CA SER A 46 -7.83 11.21 -9.75
C SER A 46 -9.08 11.22 -8.87
N ILE A 47 -10.07 10.36 -9.14
CA ILE A 47 -11.25 10.20 -8.30
C ILE A 47 -10.87 9.81 -6.88
N ILE A 48 -9.99 8.83 -6.70
CA ILE A 48 -9.54 8.37 -5.38
C ILE A 48 -8.93 9.52 -4.58
N HIS A 49 -8.03 10.29 -5.18
CA HIS A 49 -7.29 11.33 -4.47
C HIS A 49 -8.07 12.66 -4.32
N GLN A 50 -9.02 12.95 -5.21
CA GLN A 50 -9.77 14.21 -5.19
C GLN A 50 -11.11 14.11 -4.46
N SER A 51 -11.73 12.93 -4.40
CA SER A 51 -13.03 12.73 -3.76
C SER A 51 -13.04 12.82 -2.23
N GLY A 52 -11.86 12.99 -1.60
CA GLY A 52 -11.74 12.89 -0.16
C GLY A 52 -11.92 11.47 0.40
N LEU A 53 -11.99 10.47 -0.47
CA LEU A 53 -12.19 9.06 -0.12
C LEU A 53 -11.18 8.58 0.94
N LEU A 54 -9.91 8.97 0.80
CA LEU A 54 -8.84 8.58 1.72
C LEU A 54 -8.93 9.33 3.07
N GLN A 55 -9.48 10.54 3.09
CA GLN A 55 -9.59 11.36 4.30
C GLN A 55 -10.74 10.92 5.21
N THR A 56 -11.72 10.21 4.66
CA THR A 56 -12.89 9.73 5.39
C THR A 56 -12.73 8.34 5.97
N LEU A 57 -11.56 7.71 5.83
CA LEU A 57 -11.26 6.45 6.48
C LEU A 57 -11.11 6.68 7.99
N GLU A 58 -12.21 6.59 8.70
CA GLU A 58 -12.23 6.52 10.16
C GLU A 58 -11.72 5.16 10.62
N VAL A 59 -10.43 5.00 10.58
CA VAL A 59 -9.78 3.86 11.22
C VAL A 59 -9.11 4.41 12.46
N GLY A 60 -9.76 4.22 13.58
CA GLY A 60 -9.37 4.59 14.93
C GLY A 60 -8.30 5.69 15.03
N GLU A 61 -8.64 6.81 15.56
CA GLU A 61 -7.81 7.98 15.86
C GLU A 61 -6.40 7.98 15.20
N ASN A 62 -6.30 8.48 13.95
CA ASN A 62 -5.03 8.72 13.26
C ASN A 62 -4.15 7.48 12.95
N LEU A 63 -4.73 6.31 12.76
CA LEU A 63 -3.97 5.13 12.34
C LEU A 63 -3.64 5.11 10.84
N ILE A 64 -4.25 6.00 10.07
CA ILE A 64 -4.06 6.11 8.63
C ILE A 64 -3.81 7.57 8.24
N THR A 65 -2.84 7.78 7.39
CA THR A 65 -2.59 9.07 6.74
C THR A 65 -2.67 8.90 5.24
N ALA A 66 -3.62 9.60 4.59
CA ALA A 66 -3.69 9.64 3.14
C ALA A 66 -2.35 10.08 2.53
N SER A 67 -1.91 9.41 1.50
CA SER A 67 -0.61 9.67 0.89
C SER A 67 -0.73 9.83 -0.62
N HIS A 68 -0.06 10.86 -1.13
CA HIS A 68 0.19 11.05 -2.56
C HIS A 68 1.63 10.68 -2.94
N ALA A 69 2.37 10.09 -2.03
CA ALA A 69 3.76 9.72 -2.21
C ALA A 69 4.00 8.29 -1.73
N LEU A 70 4.74 7.53 -2.49
CA LEU A 70 5.20 6.19 -2.12
C LEU A 70 6.27 6.28 -1.03
N LEU A 71 7.23 7.16 -1.24
CA LEU A 71 8.27 7.59 -0.30
C LEU A 71 8.37 9.11 -0.34
N PRO A 72 9.06 9.75 0.63
CA PRO A 72 9.36 11.17 0.57
C PRO A 72 9.97 11.58 -0.78
N GLY A 73 9.31 12.48 -1.49
CA GLY A 73 9.74 12.94 -2.82
C GLY A 73 9.44 11.99 -3.99
N TRP A 74 8.70 10.88 -3.77
CA TRP A 74 8.23 9.96 -4.81
C TRP A 74 6.73 10.12 -4.99
N THR A 75 6.32 11.27 -5.48
CA THR A 75 4.91 11.66 -5.58
C THR A 75 4.28 11.22 -6.89
N ILE A 76 2.97 10.96 -6.86
CA ILE A 76 2.20 10.76 -8.08
C ILE A 76 2.16 12.06 -8.89
N PRO A 77 2.22 11.98 -10.23
CA PRO A 77 2.00 13.15 -11.06
C PRO A 77 0.57 13.66 -10.95
N HIS A 78 0.39 14.94 -11.13
CA HIS A 78 -0.94 15.51 -11.32
C HIS A 78 -1.30 15.47 -12.81
N TRP A 79 -2.41 14.81 -13.15
CA TRP A 79 -2.92 14.77 -14.52
C TRP A 79 -4.14 15.65 -14.68
N GLN A 80 -4.19 16.37 -15.77
CA GLN A 80 -5.44 16.98 -16.26
C GLN A 80 -6.15 15.92 -17.11
N VAL A 81 -7.08 15.19 -16.48
CA VAL A 81 -7.87 14.18 -17.20
C VAL A 81 -8.96 14.90 -17.98
N PRO A 82 -9.06 14.69 -19.32
CA PRO A 82 -10.12 15.29 -20.12
C PRO A 82 -11.51 14.86 -19.64
N ASP A 83 -12.47 15.79 -19.65
CA ASP A 83 -13.84 15.56 -19.16
C ASP A 83 -14.59 14.47 -19.96
N GLU A 84 -14.26 14.32 -21.22
CA GLU A 84 -14.83 13.31 -22.11
C GLU A 84 -14.40 11.88 -21.78
N VAL A 85 -13.37 11.69 -20.98
CA VAL A 85 -12.90 10.36 -20.54
C VAL A 85 -13.98 9.75 -19.64
N LYS A 86 -14.64 8.71 -20.14
CA LYS A 86 -15.61 7.94 -19.36
C LYS A 86 -14.95 6.70 -18.78
N LEU A 87 -15.34 6.35 -17.55
CA LEU A 87 -14.92 5.09 -16.94
C LEU A 87 -15.54 3.90 -17.72
N PRO A 88 -14.92 2.70 -17.62
CA PRO A 88 -15.54 1.47 -18.04
C PRO A 88 -16.88 1.25 -17.30
N LYS A 89 -17.82 0.53 -17.91
CA LYS A 89 -19.08 0.19 -17.23
C LYS A 89 -18.87 -0.68 -16.00
N THR A 90 -17.90 -1.57 -16.07
CA THR A 90 -17.58 -2.52 -15.00
C THR A 90 -16.07 -2.62 -14.81
N LEU A 91 -15.64 -2.74 -13.57
CA LEU A 91 -14.28 -3.05 -13.17
C LEU A 91 -14.28 -4.13 -12.07
N THR A 92 -13.20 -4.86 -11.94
CA THR A 92 -12.99 -5.84 -10.87
C THR A 92 -11.82 -5.44 -10.01
N LEU A 93 -12.04 -5.31 -8.70
CA LEU A 93 -11.04 -5.06 -7.68
C LEU A 93 -10.77 -6.35 -6.90
N VAL A 94 -9.52 -6.77 -6.83
CA VAL A 94 -9.05 -7.78 -5.90
C VAL A 94 -8.25 -7.10 -4.80
N TYR A 95 -8.52 -7.44 -3.55
CA TYR A 95 -7.76 -6.92 -2.41
C TYR A 95 -7.49 -8.03 -1.38
N HIS A 96 -6.49 -7.82 -0.55
CA HIS A 96 -6.17 -8.69 0.58
C HIS A 96 -6.11 -7.89 1.89
N LEU A 97 -5.96 -8.57 3.03
CA LEU A 97 -5.81 -7.90 4.33
C LEU A 97 -4.74 -6.79 4.27
N PRO A 98 -4.89 -5.71 5.04
CA PRO A 98 -5.68 -5.59 6.27
C PRO A 98 -7.12 -5.11 6.08
N ILE A 99 -7.88 -5.10 7.18
CA ILE A 99 -9.32 -4.79 7.21
C ILE A 99 -9.64 -3.38 6.65
N GLU A 100 -8.70 -2.45 6.78
CA GLU A 100 -8.81 -1.08 6.27
C GLU A 100 -8.97 -1.06 4.76
N LEU A 101 -8.39 -2.03 4.07
CA LEU A 101 -8.55 -2.18 2.63
C LEU A 101 -9.97 -2.62 2.25
N HIS A 102 -10.66 -3.35 3.13
CA HIS A 102 -12.07 -3.68 2.92
C HIS A 102 -12.94 -2.42 2.91
N THR A 103 -12.82 -1.60 3.94
CA THR A 103 -13.54 -0.32 4.00
C THR A 103 -13.20 0.58 2.81
N MET A 104 -11.93 0.61 2.41
CA MET A 104 -11.49 1.35 1.23
C MET A 104 -12.15 0.81 -0.04
N ALA A 105 -12.21 -0.51 -0.21
CA ALA A 105 -12.80 -1.16 -1.37
C ALA A 105 -14.31 -0.83 -1.49
N GLU A 106 -15.05 -0.90 -0.37
CA GLU A 106 -16.49 -0.56 -0.35
C GLU A 106 -16.73 0.92 -0.70
N ARG A 107 -15.91 1.82 -0.17
CA ARG A 107 -16.01 3.25 -0.48
C ARG A 107 -15.64 3.56 -1.93
N LEU A 108 -14.61 2.91 -2.44
CA LEU A 108 -14.24 3.02 -3.85
C LEU A 108 -15.38 2.52 -4.76
N GLN A 109 -16.03 1.41 -4.38
CA GLN A 109 -17.21 0.90 -5.10
C GLN A 109 -18.31 1.95 -5.16
N ALA A 110 -18.69 2.56 -4.04
CA ALA A 110 -19.70 3.58 -3.99
C ALA A 110 -19.32 4.82 -4.82
N THR A 111 -18.05 5.23 -4.73
CA THR A 111 -17.54 6.40 -5.46
C THR A 111 -17.53 6.17 -6.96
N LEU A 112 -17.08 5.00 -7.42
CA LEU A 112 -17.08 4.67 -8.86
C LEU A 112 -18.49 4.44 -9.41
N ALA A 113 -19.41 3.92 -8.58
CA ALA A 113 -20.81 3.78 -8.95
C ALA A 113 -21.46 5.15 -9.24
N ALA A 114 -21.14 6.19 -8.48
CA ALA A 114 -21.58 7.56 -8.73
C ALA A 114 -21.06 8.12 -10.08
N GLU A 115 -19.94 7.62 -10.56
CA GLU A 115 -19.34 7.94 -11.87
C GLU A 115 -19.81 6.99 -13.00
N GLY A 116 -20.80 6.13 -12.71
CA GLY A 116 -21.39 5.19 -13.67
C GLY A 116 -20.55 3.94 -13.95
N CYS A 117 -19.65 3.59 -13.04
CA CYS A 117 -18.81 2.39 -13.12
C CYS A 117 -19.14 1.42 -11.98
N GLU A 118 -19.62 0.24 -12.31
CA GLU A 118 -19.87 -0.84 -11.35
C GLU A 118 -18.56 -1.52 -10.98
N LEU A 119 -18.21 -1.55 -9.70
CA LEU A 119 -17.00 -2.21 -9.19
C LEU A 119 -17.37 -3.54 -8.50
N THR A 120 -16.93 -4.65 -9.05
CA THR A 120 -16.99 -5.95 -8.38
C THR A 120 -15.79 -6.08 -7.43
N ILE A 121 -16.06 -6.38 -6.16
CA ILE A 121 -15.03 -6.52 -5.13
C ILE A 121 -14.82 -8.00 -4.84
N ILE A 122 -13.57 -8.45 -4.87
CA ILE A 122 -13.16 -9.82 -4.53
C ILE A 122 -12.11 -9.76 -3.43
N PHE A 123 -12.39 -10.43 -2.32
CA PHE A 123 -11.44 -10.59 -1.22
C PHE A 123 -10.53 -11.79 -1.48
N HIS A 124 -9.23 -11.56 -1.54
CA HIS A 124 -8.22 -12.60 -1.63
C HIS A 124 -7.80 -13.02 -0.22
N ASN A 125 -8.21 -14.21 0.19
CA ASN A 125 -7.92 -14.72 1.53
C ASN A 125 -6.43 -15.09 1.65
N ALA A 126 -5.79 -14.68 2.75
CA ALA A 126 -4.40 -15.02 3.06
C ALA A 126 -4.08 -16.53 3.11
N LYS A 127 -5.08 -17.38 3.31
CA LYS A 127 -4.92 -18.85 3.26
C LYS A 127 -4.59 -19.36 1.86
N ASN A 128 -4.93 -18.60 0.84
CA ASN A 128 -4.73 -18.93 -0.58
C ASN A 128 -3.79 -17.92 -1.25
N TRP A 129 -2.83 -17.39 -0.48
CA TRP A 129 -1.91 -16.34 -0.98
C TRP A 129 -1.19 -16.75 -2.27
N ASP A 130 -0.89 -18.04 -2.42
CA ASP A 130 -0.26 -18.59 -3.62
C ASP A 130 -1.26 -18.79 -4.79
N ASP A 131 -2.56 -18.63 -4.54
CA ASP A 131 -3.58 -18.74 -5.57
C ASP A 131 -3.73 -17.42 -6.33
N THR A 132 -2.98 -17.28 -7.39
CA THR A 132 -3.02 -16.11 -8.27
C THR A 132 -4.17 -16.14 -9.27
N THR A 133 -5.03 -17.16 -9.26
CA THR A 133 -6.13 -17.29 -10.23
C THR A 133 -7.12 -16.14 -10.17
N LEU A 134 -7.33 -15.57 -8.98
CA LEU A 134 -8.18 -14.39 -8.81
C LEU A 134 -7.60 -13.14 -9.47
N LEU A 135 -6.27 -13.02 -9.51
CA LEU A 135 -5.58 -11.85 -10.09
C LEU A 135 -5.71 -11.79 -11.61
N VAL A 136 -5.94 -12.94 -12.27
CA VAL A 136 -6.10 -12.99 -13.74
C VAL A 136 -7.27 -12.14 -14.22
N HIS A 137 -8.32 -12.02 -13.41
CA HIS A 137 -9.54 -11.29 -13.73
C HIS A 137 -9.57 -9.87 -13.16
N ALA A 138 -8.57 -9.48 -12.36
CA ALA A 138 -8.51 -8.17 -11.73
C ALA A 138 -8.15 -7.07 -12.74
N ASP A 139 -8.90 -5.98 -12.72
CA ASP A 139 -8.53 -4.72 -13.36
C ASP A 139 -7.75 -3.84 -12.37
N LEU A 140 -8.10 -3.94 -11.07
CA LEU A 140 -7.53 -3.22 -9.94
C LEU A 140 -7.10 -4.23 -8.88
N MET A 141 -5.94 -4.00 -8.27
CA MET A 141 -5.45 -4.84 -7.16
C MET A 141 -4.93 -3.94 -6.05
N MET A 142 -5.40 -4.17 -4.83
CA MET A 142 -5.12 -3.34 -3.68
C MET A 142 -4.44 -4.17 -2.59
N GLY A 143 -3.36 -3.64 -2.04
CA GLY A 143 -2.57 -4.31 -1.03
C GLY A 143 -1.75 -3.34 -0.20
N ASP A 144 -0.90 -3.89 0.64
CA ASP A 144 0.04 -3.16 1.46
C ASP A 144 1.46 -3.66 1.29
N ARG A 145 2.42 -2.82 1.63
CA ARG A 145 3.83 -3.17 1.64
C ARG A 145 4.56 -2.45 2.76
N LEU A 146 5.27 -3.21 3.57
CA LEU A 146 6.26 -2.70 4.51
C LEU A 146 7.60 -2.57 3.81
N ILE A 147 8.21 -1.40 3.89
CA ILE A 147 9.48 -1.08 3.22
C ILE A 147 10.65 -1.24 4.18
N GLY A 148 10.49 -0.79 5.43
CA GLY A 148 11.54 -0.81 6.44
C GLY A 148 12.66 0.20 6.18
N GLU A 149 13.86 -0.11 6.70
CA GLU A 149 15.01 0.80 6.71
C GLU A 149 15.84 0.77 5.42
N ALA A 150 15.64 -0.25 4.57
CA ALA A 150 16.34 -0.43 3.30
C ALA A 150 15.33 -0.43 2.13
N PRO A 151 14.76 0.75 1.81
CA PRO A 151 13.69 0.84 0.84
C PRO A 151 14.11 0.39 -0.56
N GLU A 152 15.33 0.67 -0.98
CA GLU A 152 15.86 0.28 -2.28
C GLU A 152 15.85 -1.24 -2.46
N TYR A 153 16.24 -1.99 -1.43
CA TYR A 153 16.22 -3.44 -1.47
C TYR A 153 14.81 -4.02 -1.43
N THR A 154 13.98 -3.53 -0.52
CA THR A 154 12.63 -4.06 -0.32
C THR A 154 11.72 -3.76 -1.53
N LEU A 155 11.84 -2.57 -2.12
CA LEU A 155 11.06 -2.18 -3.29
C LEU A 155 11.49 -2.93 -4.54
N GLU A 156 12.79 -3.17 -4.72
CA GLU A 156 13.29 -4.00 -5.80
C GLU A 156 12.76 -5.43 -5.69
N GLN A 157 12.87 -6.05 -4.51
CA GLN A 157 12.34 -7.39 -4.26
C GLN A 157 10.82 -7.47 -4.47
N TRP A 158 10.10 -6.43 -4.11
CA TRP A 158 8.67 -6.38 -4.38
C TRP A 158 8.37 -6.45 -5.88
N LEU A 159 9.05 -5.67 -6.70
CA LEU A 159 8.84 -5.69 -8.15
C LEU A 159 9.30 -7.02 -8.80
N ARG A 160 10.27 -7.70 -8.21
CA ARG A 160 10.80 -8.96 -8.75
C ARG A 160 9.95 -10.18 -8.37
N CYS A 161 9.58 -10.25 -7.10
CA CYS A 161 9.15 -11.51 -6.50
C CYS A 161 7.66 -11.57 -6.17
N ASP A 162 6.96 -10.41 -6.13
CA ASP A 162 5.55 -10.43 -5.82
C ASP A 162 4.74 -10.97 -7.00
N PRO A 163 3.92 -12.02 -6.78
CA PRO A 163 3.12 -12.65 -7.84
C PRO A 163 2.09 -11.73 -8.48
N LEU A 164 1.86 -10.55 -7.92
CA LEU A 164 1.01 -9.50 -8.46
C LEU A 164 1.49 -9.01 -9.85
N TRP A 165 2.78 -8.73 -9.98
CA TRP A 165 3.31 -7.98 -11.12
C TRP A 165 3.15 -8.66 -12.48
N PRO A 166 3.30 -10.00 -12.63
CA PRO A 166 2.97 -10.69 -13.88
C PRO A 166 1.51 -10.54 -14.33
N HIS A 167 0.60 -10.16 -13.39
CA HIS A 167 -0.81 -9.92 -13.72
C HIS A 167 -1.12 -8.45 -14.01
N VAL A 168 -0.27 -7.53 -13.55
CA VAL A 168 -0.39 -6.08 -13.84
C VAL A 168 0.09 -5.76 -15.25
N PHE A 169 1.14 -6.44 -15.71
CA PHE A 169 1.77 -6.22 -17.01
C PHE A 169 1.44 -7.33 -18.00
N ASP A 170 1.52 -7.02 -19.29
CA ASP A 170 1.68 -8.06 -20.30
C ASP A 170 3.10 -8.64 -20.25
N ALA A 171 3.30 -9.79 -20.89
CA ALA A 171 4.58 -10.50 -20.82
C ALA A 171 5.79 -9.67 -21.33
N PRO A 172 5.69 -8.93 -22.45
CA PRO A 172 6.78 -8.07 -22.90
C PRO A 172 7.11 -6.95 -21.91
N ALA A 173 6.10 -6.26 -21.35
CA ALA A 173 6.29 -5.18 -20.39
C ALA A 173 6.89 -5.69 -19.06
N TYR A 174 6.44 -6.87 -18.61
CA TYR A 174 7.02 -7.51 -17.42
C TYR A 174 8.48 -7.92 -17.65
N ALA A 175 8.81 -8.51 -18.80
CA ALA A 175 10.19 -8.85 -19.15
C ALA A 175 11.09 -7.60 -19.21
N HIS A 176 10.58 -6.49 -19.74
CA HIS A 176 11.30 -5.22 -19.76
C HIS A 176 11.55 -4.70 -18.34
N LEU A 177 10.54 -4.76 -17.46
CA LEU A 177 10.70 -4.38 -16.05
C LEU A 177 11.80 -5.23 -15.39
N GLN A 178 11.78 -6.55 -15.55
CA GLN A 178 12.79 -7.45 -14.97
C GLN A 178 14.20 -7.12 -15.48
N SER A 179 14.36 -6.90 -16.78
CA SER A 179 15.64 -6.48 -17.38
C SER A 179 16.12 -5.12 -16.84
N THR A 180 15.20 -4.18 -16.60
CA THR A 180 15.54 -2.88 -15.99
C THR A 180 16.04 -3.07 -14.55
N LEU A 181 15.38 -3.92 -13.77
CA LEU A 181 15.80 -4.22 -12.41
C LEU A 181 17.16 -4.96 -12.38
N ASP A 182 17.45 -5.84 -13.37
CA ASP A 182 18.77 -6.47 -13.49
C ASP A 182 19.87 -5.42 -13.70
N ALA A 183 19.60 -4.41 -14.52
CA ALA A 183 20.53 -3.30 -14.72
C ALA A 183 20.73 -2.46 -13.45
N VAL A 184 19.68 -2.25 -12.66
CA VAL A 184 19.77 -1.55 -11.36
C VAL A 184 20.62 -2.35 -10.37
N GLN A 185 20.42 -3.66 -10.29
CA GLN A 185 21.10 -4.52 -9.32
C GLN A 185 22.63 -4.53 -9.47
N VAL A 186 23.13 -4.43 -10.69
CA VAL A 186 24.58 -4.46 -10.97
C VAL A 186 25.25 -3.09 -10.80
N MET A 187 24.52 -2.02 -10.49
CA MET A 187 25.10 -0.71 -10.22
C MET A 187 25.92 -0.75 -8.91
N PRO A 188 27.19 -0.33 -8.91
CA PRO A 188 28.06 -0.45 -7.75
C PRO A 188 27.69 0.52 -6.60
N ASP A 189 27.08 1.65 -6.95
CA ASP A 189 26.78 2.73 -6.02
C ASP A 189 25.32 2.64 -5.56
N GLU A 190 25.12 2.67 -4.23
CA GLU A 190 23.82 2.59 -3.60
C GLU A 190 22.91 3.79 -3.95
N GLU A 191 23.46 5.00 -3.99
CA GLU A 191 22.71 6.19 -4.37
C GLU A 191 22.23 6.11 -5.82
N ASN A 192 23.08 5.61 -6.72
CA ASN A 192 22.71 5.39 -8.12
C ASN A 192 21.63 4.32 -8.25
N ARG A 193 21.72 3.22 -7.49
CA ARG A 193 20.66 2.20 -7.44
C ARG A 193 19.34 2.77 -6.96
N PHE A 194 19.37 3.54 -5.86
CA PHE A 194 18.19 4.18 -5.31
C PHE A 194 17.53 5.15 -6.30
N ASN A 195 18.34 5.99 -6.97
CA ASN A 195 17.83 6.92 -7.98
C ASN A 195 17.28 6.20 -9.22
N ALA A 196 17.90 5.14 -9.67
CA ALA A 196 17.40 4.32 -10.77
C ALA A 196 16.07 3.64 -10.40
N LEU A 197 15.96 3.10 -9.19
CA LEU A 197 14.73 2.52 -8.69
C LEU A 197 13.63 3.58 -8.55
N LYS A 198 13.97 4.78 -8.08
CA LYS A 198 13.06 5.93 -8.05
C LYS A 198 12.49 6.23 -9.45
N ALA A 199 13.33 6.17 -10.48
CA ALA A 199 12.88 6.40 -11.85
C ALA A 199 11.88 5.32 -12.30
N VAL A 200 12.12 4.05 -11.97
CA VAL A 200 11.17 2.95 -12.24
C VAL A 200 9.82 3.21 -11.58
N PHE A 201 9.79 3.52 -10.29
CA PHE A 201 8.53 3.80 -9.59
C PHE A 201 7.84 5.07 -10.07
N SER A 202 8.62 6.11 -10.40
CA SER A 202 8.08 7.34 -10.99
C SER A 202 7.38 7.05 -12.32
N GLN A 203 7.95 6.15 -13.13
CA GLN A 203 7.32 5.72 -14.38
C GLN A 203 6.04 4.91 -14.14
N LEU A 204 6.05 3.98 -13.17
CA LEU A 204 4.85 3.21 -12.79
C LEU A 204 3.70 4.14 -12.34
N MET A 205 4.02 5.18 -11.58
CA MET A 205 3.05 6.18 -11.16
C MET A 205 2.60 7.07 -12.32
N ALA A 206 3.52 7.53 -13.17
CA ALA A 206 3.20 8.35 -14.33
C ALA A 206 2.28 7.63 -15.34
N ASP A 207 2.49 6.33 -15.48
CA ASP A 207 1.67 5.44 -16.30
C ASP A 207 0.37 5.00 -15.63
N ALA A 208 0.07 5.53 -14.45
CA ALA A 208 -1.10 5.13 -13.68
C ALA A 208 -1.20 3.60 -13.47
N THR A 209 -0.05 2.95 -13.34
CA THR A 209 0.03 1.51 -13.04
C THR A 209 0.03 1.26 -11.53
N LEU A 210 0.57 2.21 -10.77
CA LEU A 210 0.67 2.18 -9.32
C LEU A 210 0.25 3.52 -8.74
N THR A 211 -0.51 3.50 -7.65
CA THR A 211 -0.72 4.70 -6.81
C THR A 211 -0.66 4.33 -5.34
N PRO A 212 0.04 5.11 -4.50
CA PRO A 212 -0.09 5.03 -3.06
C PRO A 212 -1.49 5.49 -2.65
N LEU A 213 -2.01 4.92 -1.57
CA LEU A 213 -3.29 5.28 -0.98
C LEU A 213 -3.09 5.96 0.37
N PHE A 214 -2.45 5.28 1.29
CA PHE A 214 -2.22 5.77 2.65
C PHE A 214 -1.06 5.05 3.32
N ASN A 215 -0.53 5.66 4.40
CA ASN A 215 0.44 5.06 5.28
C ASN A 215 -0.21 4.66 6.60
N TYR A 216 0.26 3.56 7.21
CA TYR A 216 -0.17 3.14 8.53
C TYR A 216 0.59 3.86 9.63
N HIS A 217 -0.11 4.07 10.73
CA HIS A 217 0.50 4.37 12.01
C HIS A 217 0.39 3.13 12.90
N TYR A 218 1.51 2.58 13.31
CA TYR A 218 1.52 1.50 14.28
C TYR A 218 1.50 2.05 15.69
N ARG A 219 0.77 1.37 16.55
CA ARG A 219 0.77 1.63 17.98
C ARG A 219 1.18 0.36 18.72
N ILE A 220 2.05 0.52 19.70
CA ILE A 220 2.35 -0.53 20.68
C ILE A 220 1.70 -0.16 21.99
N SER A 221 1.04 -1.13 22.58
CA SER A 221 0.60 -1.06 23.97
C SER A 221 1.31 -2.16 24.76
N ALA A 222 1.78 -1.81 25.94
CA ALA A 222 2.37 -2.76 26.87
C ALA A 222 1.55 -2.80 28.16
N PRO A 223 1.47 -3.92 28.88
CA PRO A 223 0.84 -3.99 30.18
C PRO A 223 1.47 -2.98 31.16
N PRO A 224 0.72 -2.49 32.15
CA PRO A 224 1.25 -1.61 33.18
C PRO A 224 2.54 -2.14 33.79
N GLY A 225 3.55 -1.27 33.89
CA GLY A 225 4.85 -1.61 34.48
C GLY A 225 5.88 -2.20 33.48
N VAL A 226 5.48 -2.60 32.27
CA VAL A 226 6.45 -3.01 31.23
C VAL A 226 7.07 -1.75 30.61
N ASN A 227 8.39 -1.66 30.64
CA ASN A 227 9.16 -0.55 30.08
C ASN A 227 10.08 -1.05 28.96
N GLY A 228 10.63 -0.15 28.13
CA GLY A 228 11.64 -0.45 27.12
C GLY A 228 11.12 -1.14 25.85
N VAL A 229 9.79 -1.25 25.68
CA VAL A 229 9.22 -1.74 24.42
C VAL A 229 9.22 -0.60 23.39
N ARG A 230 9.80 -0.85 22.23
CA ARG A 230 9.90 0.13 21.15
C ARG A 230 9.31 -0.39 19.84
N LEU A 231 8.96 0.52 18.95
CA LEU A 231 8.74 0.23 17.53
C LEU A 231 10.02 0.49 16.76
N THR A 232 10.43 -0.50 15.98
CA THR A 232 11.44 -0.26 14.94
C THR A 232 10.84 0.56 13.81
N PRO A 233 11.64 1.22 12.96
CA PRO A 233 11.15 1.88 11.74
C PRO A 233 10.39 0.96 10.78
N ARG A 234 10.60 -0.36 10.88
CA ARG A 234 9.86 -1.38 10.11
C ARG A 234 8.46 -1.66 10.67
N GLY A 235 8.09 -1.05 11.80
CA GLY A 235 6.84 -1.37 12.48
C GLY A 235 6.86 -2.67 13.27
N TRP A 236 8.04 -3.29 13.47
CA TRP A 236 8.23 -4.46 14.31
C TRP A 236 8.46 -4.05 15.76
N PHE A 237 8.15 -4.96 16.66
CA PHE A 237 8.34 -4.75 18.08
C PHE A 237 9.78 -5.13 18.46
N GLU A 238 10.45 -4.26 19.20
CA GLU A 238 11.74 -4.52 19.80
C GLU A 238 11.57 -4.69 21.31
N PHE A 239 12.00 -5.85 21.81
CA PHE A 239 11.89 -6.24 23.21
C PHE A 239 13.24 -6.38 23.89
N THR A 240 14.34 -6.13 23.21
CA THR A 240 15.69 -6.32 23.74
C THR A 240 15.97 -5.50 25.00
N GLU A 241 15.30 -4.36 25.12
CA GLU A 241 15.38 -3.47 26.29
C GLU A 241 14.12 -3.52 27.17
N ALA A 242 13.22 -4.49 26.93
CA ALA A 242 12.00 -4.62 27.73
C ALA A 242 12.32 -5.15 29.14
N TRP A 243 11.80 -4.48 30.16
CA TRP A 243 12.01 -4.85 31.57
C TRP A 243 10.79 -4.57 32.43
N LEU A 244 10.68 -5.28 33.54
CA LEU A 244 9.70 -5.04 34.59
C LEU A 244 10.45 -4.48 35.81
N PRO A 245 9.93 -3.43 36.50
CA PRO A 245 10.49 -2.99 37.76
C PRO A 245 10.45 -4.12 38.78
N ALA A 246 11.44 -4.18 39.64
CA ALA A 246 11.42 -5.10 40.73
C ALA A 246 10.19 -4.89 41.60
N PRO A 247 9.54 -5.94 42.12
CA PRO A 247 8.43 -5.79 43.04
C PRO A 247 8.89 -4.93 44.24
N SER A 248 8.11 -3.89 44.55
CA SER A 248 8.32 -3.08 45.75
C SER A 248 8.27 -4.01 46.97
N GLN A 249 9.33 -4.06 47.75
CA GLN A 249 9.36 -4.77 49.03
C GLN A 249 8.43 -4.11 50.01
#